data_482c1615014578508ad8f8722bdfdb5b
#
_entry.id   482c1615014578508ad8f8722bdfdb5b
#
_cell.length_a   1.000
_cell.length_b   1.000
_cell.length_c   1.000
_cell.angle_alpha   90.00
_cell.angle_beta   90.00
_cell.angle_gamma   90.00
#
_symmetry.space_group_name_H-M   'P 1'
#
loop_
_entity.id
_entity.type
_entity.pdbx_description
1 polymer ?
#
loop_
_entity_poly.entity_id
_entity_poly.type
_entity_poly.pdbx_seq_one_letter_code
_entity_poly.pdbx_strand_id
1 'polypeptide(L)'
;MTTQNSFSAPEHITVLLHEAVNGLALKENGIYIDGTFGRGGHSRLILSQLSEHGRLIAVDRDPRAIAEAEKIQDPRFHIEHNSFSHIPDICQKLDLVGKIDGILLDLGVSSPQLDEAERGFSFMKDGPLDMRMDTTQGLSAAEWLKQVSVDDLTWVLKTFGEERFAKRIATAIVEFNTSAVKNGTECLSRTSQLAELIAQAVPFKDKHKHPATRSFQAIRIYINAELDELESVLNSALDMLAPEGRLSIISFHSLEDRMVKHFMRKQSKGEDIPRGLPLREDQIQRNQKLKIIGKAIQPSEAEISANPRSRSAVLRIAERVK
;
A
#
# COMPACT_ATOMS: atom_id res chain seq x y z
N MET A 1 -18.89 -28.32 -34.63
CA MET A 1 -17.62 -27.65 -34.26
C MET A 1 -17.96 -26.39 -33.47
N THR A 2 -18.01 -26.49 -32.16
CA THR A 2 -18.35 -25.39 -31.25
C THR A 2 -17.04 -24.79 -30.75
N THR A 3 -16.72 -23.62 -31.25
CA THR A 3 -15.58 -22.79 -30.77
C THR A 3 -15.89 -22.34 -29.35
N GLN A 4 -15.22 -22.94 -28.37
CA GLN A 4 -15.17 -22.41 -27.02
C GLN A 4 -14.35 -21.09 -27.04
N ASN A 5 -15.05 -19.95 -26.90
CA ASN A 5 -14.44 -18.70 -26.55
C ASN A 5 -13.94 -18.81 -25.10
N SER A 6 -12.67 -19.07 -24.94
CA SER A 6 -11.99 -18.90 -23.66
C SER A 6 -11.93 -17.38 -23.38
N PHE A 7 -12.83 -16.88 -22.54
CA PHE A 7 -12.64 -15.59 -21.91
C PHE A 7 -11.40 -15.69 -21.03
N SER A 8 -10.26 -15.24 -21.54
CA SER A 8 -9.11 -14.96 -20.70
C SER A 8 -9.52 -13.89 -19.68
N ALA A 9 -9.29 -14.14 -18.39
CA ALA A 9 -9.45 -13.12 -17.37
C ALA A 9 -8.71 -11.84 -17.82
N PRO A 10 -9.26 -10.63 -17.58
CA PRO A 10 -8.61 -9.40 -17.99
C PRO A 10 -7.20 -9.36 -17.44
N GLU A 11 -6.23 -9.17 -18.32
CA GLU A 11 -4.82 -9.09 -17.98
C GLU A 11 -4.62 -7.98 -16.93
N HIS A 12 -4.01 -8.31 -15.82
CA HIS A 12 -3.80 -7.35 -14.73
C HIS A 12 -2.86 -6.24 -15.22
N ILE A 13 -3.37 -5.03 -15.37
CA ILE A 13 -2.57 -3.86 -15.75
C ILE A 13 -1.96 -3.27 -14.49
N THR A 14 -0.63 -3.35 -14.40
CA THR A 14 0.15 -2.75 -13.30
C THR A 14 0.12 -1.22 -13.41
N VAL A 15 -0.18 -0.55 -12.31
CA VAL A 15 -0.34 0.91 -12.27
C VAL A 15 1.02 1.61 -12.36
N LEU A 16 1.12 2.66 -13.20
CA LEU A 16 2.33 3.47 -13.39
C LEU A 16 3.60 2.62 -13.60
N LEU A 17 3.45 1.50 -14.34
CA LEU A 17 4.49 0.46 -14.47
C LEU A 17 5.83 1.03 -14.91
N HIS A 18 5.83 1.76 -16.02
CA HIS A 18 7.06 2.31 -16.60
C HIS A 18 7.59 3.51 -15.80
N GLU A 19 6.69 4.37 -15.34
CA GLU A 19 7.04 5.56 -14.56
C GLU A 19 7.71 5.19 -13.24
N ALA A 20 7.19 4.18 -12.54
CA ALA A 20 7.74 3.72 -11.26
C ALA A 20 9.11 3.07 -11.43
N VAL A 21 9.28 2.20 -12.45
CA VAL A 21 10.56 1.53 -12.71
C VAL A 21 11.60 2.51 -13.27
N ASN A 22 11.22 3.41 -14.17
CA ASN A 22 12.10 4.48 -14.66
C ASN A 22 12.53 5.42 -13.52
N GLY A 23 11.65 5.63 -12.55
CA GLY A 23 11.93 6.39 -11.33
C GLY A 23 13.10 5.85 -10.52
N LEU A 24 13.35 4.56 -10.57
CA LEU A 24 14.49 3.91 -9.90
C LEU A 24 15.84 4.21 -10.58
N ALA A 25 15.86 4.68 -11.83
CA ALA A 25 17.08 4.88 -12.63
C ALA A 25 17.99 3.66 -12.59
N LEU A 26 17.48 2.53 -13.05
CA LEU A 26 18.11 1.22 -12.92
C LEU A 26 19.57 1.21 -13.43
N LYS A 27 20.45 0.67 -12.60
CA LYS A 27 21.80 0.28 -12.95
C LYS A 27 21.79 -1.22 -13.29
N GLU A 28 22.40 -1.65 -14.38
CA GLU A 28 22.34 -3.04 -14.83
C GLU A 28 22.78 -4.06 -13.75
N ASN A 29 23.81 -3.71 -12.96
CA ASN A 29 24.35 -4.54 -11.89
C ASN A 29 23.81 -4.16 -10.50
N GLY A 30 22.76 -3.32 -10.42
CA GLY A 30 22.22 -2.79 -9.18
C GLY A 30 21.44 -3.83 -8.37
N ILE A 31 21.20 -3.48 -7.10
CA ILE A 31 20.41 -4.28 -6.15
C ILE A 31 19.13 -3.51 -5.84
N TYR A 32 17.99 -4.12 -6.11
CA TYR A 32 16.69 -3.50 -5.97
C TYR A 32 15.77 -4.27 -5.04
N ILE A 33 14.85 -3.54 -4.41
CA ILE A 33 13.78 -4.12 -3.60
C ILE A 33 12.44 -3.70 -4.20
N ASP A 34 11.57 -4.68 -4.46
CA ASP A 34 10.14 -4.49 -4.68
C ASP A 34 9.42 -4.92 -3.41
N GLY A 35 9.02 -3.96 -2.58
CA GLY A 35 8.40 -4.23 -1.28
C GLY A 35 6.93 -4.64 -1.35
N THR A 36 6.36 -4.67 -2.55
CA THR A 36 4.94 -4.92 -2.82
C THR A 36 4.78 -5.72 -4.10
N PHE A 37 5.25 -6.97 -4.08
CA PHE A 37 5.34 -7.80 -5.30
C PHE A 37 3.99 -7.95 -6.03
N GLY A 38 2.89 -8.22 -5.30
CA GLY A 38 1.56 -8.41 -5.86
C GLY A 38 1.49 -9.50 -6.92
N ARG A 39 1.43 -9.09 -8.20
CA ARG A 39 1.47 -10.00 -9.36
C ARG A 39 2.81 -9.93 -10.12
N GLY A 40 3.76 -9.18 -9.60
CA GLY A 40 5.13 -9.11 -10.12
C GLY A 40 5.27 -8.31 -11.41
N GLY A 41 4.38 -7.38 -11.71
CA GLY A 41 4.50 -6.54 -12.90
C GLY A 41 5.74 -5.66 -12.85
N HIS A 42 5.93 -4.89 -11.77
CA HIS A 42 7.13 -4.09 -11.55
C HIS A 42 8.38 -4.96 -11.46
N SER A 43 8.32 -6.06 -10.69
CA SER A 43 9.43 -7.00 -10.53
C SER A 43 9.92 -7.57 -11.87
N ARG A 44 9.01 -8.02 -12.74
CA ARG A 44 9.38 -8.55 -14.06
C ARG A 44 10.01 -7.48 -14.95
N LEU A 45 9.51 -6.24 -14.91
CA LEU A 45 10.09 -5.15 -15.69
C LEU A 45 11.48 -4.78 -15.15
N ILE A 46 11.71 -4.76 -13.84
CA ILE A 46 13.04 -4.55 -13.26
C ILE A 46 13.99 -5.66 -13.70
N LEU A 47 13.62 -6.94 -13.54
CA LEU A 47 14.46 -8.08 -13.94
C LEU A 47 14.84 -8.05 -15.44
N SER A 48 13.93 -7.58 -16.31
CA SER A 48 14.20 -7.48 -17.75
C SER A 48 15.29 -6.47 -18.10
N GLN A 49 15.60 -5.54 -17.20
CA GLN A 49 16.61 -4.48 -17.39
C GLN A 49 17.90 -4.72 -16.60
N LEU A 50 17.95 -5.73 -15.74
CA LEU A 50 19.14 -6.11 -14.99
C LEU A 50 20.04 -7.05 -15.79
N SER A 51 21.36 -6.91 -15.61
CA SER A 51 22.35 -7.89 -16.10
C SER A 51 22.36 -9.15 -15.21
N GLU A 52 23.21 -10.10 -15.55
CA GLU A 52 23.44 -11.32 -14.76
C GLU A 52 23.97 -11.06 -13.34
N HIS A 53 24.53 -9.89 -13.09
CA HIS A 53 25.07 -9.46 -11.79
C HIS A 53 24.09 -8.63 -10.97
N GLY A 54 22.99 -8.17 -11.56
CA GLY A 54 21.93 -7.45 -10.85
C GLY A 54 21.15 -8.38 -9.93
N ARG A 55 20.48 -7.81 -8.92
CA ARG A 55 19.66 -8.58 -7.96
C ARG A 55 18.35 -7.87 -7.68
N LEU A 56 17.28 -8.63 -7.55
CA LEU A 56 15.97 -8.15 -7.12
C LEU A 56 15.47 -8.98 -5.94
N ILE A 57 15.24 -8.31 -4.83
CA ILE A 57 14.57 -8.86 -3.65
C ILE A 57 13.12 -8.36 -3.68
N ALA A 58 12.18 -9.26 -3.80
CA ALA A 58 10.76 -8.93 -3.68
C ALA A 58 10.24 -9.31 -2.29
N VAL A 59 9.27 -8.57 -1.81
CA VAL A 59 8.62 -8.80 -0.53
C VAL A 59 7.11 -8.72 -0.73
N ASP A 60 6.36 -9.64 -0.16
CA ASP A 60 4.91 -9.53 -0.06
C ASP A 60 4.40 -10.27 1.18
N ARG A 61 3.33 -9.78 1.77
CA ARG A 61 2.66 -10.43 2.90
C ARG A 61 1.53 -11.37 2.48
N ASP A 62 1.03 -11.26 1.24
CA ASP A 62 -0.07 -12.08 0.75
C ASP A 62 0.45 -13.45 0.29
N PRO A 63 0.00 -14.56 0.90
CA PRO A 63 0.43 -15.90 0.48
C PRO A 63 0.16 -16.20 -1.00
N ARG A 64 -0.85 -15.55 -1.61
CA ARG A 64 -1.15 -15.71 -3.04
C ARG A 64 -0.15 -14.98 -3.92
N ALA A 65 0.38 -13.85 -3.45
CA ALA A 65 1.47 -13.15 -4.13
C ALA A 65 2.75 -13.98 -4.06
N ILE A 66 3.05 -14.61 -2.94
CA ILE A 66 4.18 -15.53 -2.79
C ILE A 66 4.08 -16.69 -3.76
N ALA A 67 2.92 -17.36 -3.84
CA ALA A 67 2.70 -18.46 -4.78
C ALA A 67 2.86 -18.03 -6.26
N GLU A 68 2.57 -16.76 -6.59
CA GLU A 68 2.83 -16.21 -7.92
C GLU A 68 4.32 -15.94 -8.15
N ALA A 69 5.01 -15.43 -7.13
CA ALA A 69 6.45 -15.14 -7.19
C ALA A 69 7.30 -16.41 -7.36
N GLU A 70 6.92 -17.51 -6.74
CA GLU A 70 7.60 -18.82 -6.84
C GLU A 70 7.65 -19.37 -8.28
N LYS A 71 6.79 -18.86 -9.17
CA LYS A 71 6.81 -19.22 -10.60
C LYS A 71 7.96 -18.55 -11.38
N ILE A 72 8.62 -17.54 -10.81
CA ILE A 72 9.71 -16.83 -11.46
C ILE A 72 10.99 -17.63 -11.27
N GLN A 73 11.45 -18.25 -12.35
CA GLN A 73 12.68 -19.06 -12.41
C GLN A 73 13.86 -18.19 -12.87
N ASP A 74 14.27 -17.23 -12.04
CA ASP A 74 15.39 -16.32 -12.34
C ASP A 74 16.37 -16.30 -11.15
N PRO A 75 17.66 -16.64 -11.33
CA PRO A 75 18.62 -16.70 -10.22
C PRO A 75 18.90 -15.34 -9.56
N ARG A 76 18.54 -14.24 -10.24
CA ARG A 76 18.69 -12.88 -9.72
C ARG A 76 17.51 -12.46 -8.82
N PHE A 77 16.43 -13.25 -8.83
CA PHE A 77 15.19 -12.97 -8.11
C PHE A 77 15.14 -13.74 -6.79
N HIS A 78 14.77 -13.02 -5.73
CA HIS A 78 14.51 -13.60 -4.42
C HIS A 78 13.19 -13.04 -3.86
N ILE A 79 12.34 -13.90 -3.29
CA ILE A 79 11.08 -13.51 -2.65
C ILE A 79 11.10 -13.82 -1.16
N GLU A 80 10.69 -12.85 -0.35
CA GLU A 80 10.47 -13.01 1.10
C GLU A 80 8.98 -12.86 1.41
N HIS A 81 8.40 -13.86 2.11
CA HIS A 81 7.04 -13.76 2.65
C HIS A 81 7.06 -12.94 3.93
N ASN A 82 6.89 -11.64 3.80
CA ASN A 82 6.93 -10.72 4.93
C ASN A 82 6.21 -9.40 4.57
N SER A 83 6.02 -8.54 5.57
CA SER A 83 5.64 -7.16 5.32
C SER A 83 6.85 -6.32 4.87
N PHE A 84 6.61 -5.30 4.08
CA PHE A 84 7.66 -4.37 3.65
C PHE A 84 8.30 -3.58 4.81
N SER A 85 7.66 -3.48 5.97
CA SER A 85 8.29 -2.91 7.17
C SER A 85 9.50 -3.72 7.66
N HIS A 86 9.61 -5.00 7.27
CA HIS A 86 10.74 -5.87 7.60
C HIS A 86 11.88 -5.83 6.56
N ILE A 87 11.83 -4.93 5.59
CA ILE A 87 12.94 -4.70 4.64
C ILE A 87 14.28 -4.51 5.37
N PRO A 88 14.38 -3.77 6.50
CA PRO A 88 15.63 -3.66 7.25
C PRO A 88 16.18 -4.99 7.74
N ASP A 89 15.33 -5.86 8.29
CA ASP A 89 15.73 -7.17 8.79
C ASP A 89 16.20 -8.08 7.64
N ILE A 90 15.51 -8.01 6.51
CA ILE A 90 15.87 -8.73 5.27
C ILE A 90 17.24 -8.24 4.77
N CYS A 91 17.45 -6.91 4.70
CA CYS A 91 18.74 -6.34 4.30
C CYS A 91 19.87 -6.72 5.24
N GLN A 92 19.62 -6.75 6.55
CA GLN A 92 20.60 -7.17 7.53
C GLN A 92 20.97 -8.65 7.37
N LYS A 93 19.96 -9.52 7.21
CA LYS A 93 20.14 -10.97 6.98
C LYS A 93 20.98 -11.26 5.72
N LEU A 94 20.80 -10.44 4.67
CA LEU A 94 21.47 -10.61 3.38
C LEU A 94 22.76 -9.79 3.24
N ASP A 95 23.21 -9.08 4.27
CA ASP A 95 24.36 -8.14 4.24
C ASP A 95 24.20 -7.04 3.17
N LEU A 96 23.01 -6.46 3.05
CA LEU A 96 22.66 -5.46 2.03
C LEU A 96 22.38 -4.06 2.60
N VAL A 97 22.58 -3.83 3.90
CA VAL A 97 22.40 -2.51 4.53
C VAL A 97 23.31 -1.48 3.86
N GLY A 98 22.74 -0.39 3.38
CA GLY A 98 23.47 0.68 2.69
C GLY A 98 23.90 0.33 1.26
N LYS A 99 23.46 -0.80 0.69
CA LYS A 99 23.86 -1.30 -0.63
C LYS A 99 22.71 -1.33 -1.66
N ILE A 100 21.50 -0.92 -1.27
CA ILE A 100 20.31 -0.98 -2.13
C ILE A 100 20.28 0.21 -3.08
N ASP A 101 20.29 -0.05 -4.39
CA ASP A 101 20.24 0.98 -5.44
C ASP A 101 18.83 1.55 -5.64
N GLY A 102 17.78 0.82 -5.25
CA GLY A 102 16.42 1.36 -5.27
C GLY A 102 15.39 0.49 -4.56
N ILE A 103 14.39 1.17 -3.99
CA ILE A 103 13.23 0.55 -3.33
C ILE A 103 11.98 1.04 -4.03
N LEU A 104 11.15 0.11 -4.49
CA LEU A 104 9.83 0.37 -5.06
C LEU A 104 8.76 -0.10 -4.09
N LEU A 105 7.77 0.75 -3.85
CA LEU A 105 6.56 0.42 -3.10
C LEU A 105 5.33 0.82 -3.91
N ASP A 106 4.46 -0.14 -4.22
CA ASP A 106 3.14 0.05 -4.83
C ASP A 106 2.09 -0.20 -3.76
N LEU A 107 1.72 0.88 -3.04
CA LEU A 107 0.93 0.78 -1.82
C LEU A 107 -0.53 0.40 -2.08
N GLY A 108 -1.22 -0.04 -1.03
CA GLY A 108 -2.64 -0.36 -1.05
C GLY A 108 -2.92 -1.84 -1.37
N VAL A 109 -4.01 -2.08 -2.09
CA VAL A 109 -4.52 -3.44 -2.37
C VAL A 109 -4.31 -3.83 -3.82
N SER A 110 -3.94 -5.08 -4.03
CA SER A 110 -3.83 -5.65 -5.37
C SER A 110 -5.21 -5.86 -6.01
N SER A 111 -5.27 -5.86 -7.35
CA SER A 111 -6.54 -6.13 -8.06
C SER A 111 -7.18 -7.46 -7.66
N PRO A 112 -6.46 -8.59 -7.52
CA PRO A 112 -7.05 -9.83 -7.04
C PRO A 112 -7.71 -9.73 -5.66
N GLN A 113 -7.11 -8.98 -4.73
CA GLN A 113 -7.71 -8.76 -3.41
C GLN A 113 -9.08 -8.07 -3.51
N LEU A 114 -9.27 -7.16 -4.48
CA LEU A 114 -10.55 -6.49 -4.73
C LEU A 114 -11.53 -7.33 -5.56
N ASP A 115 -11.04 -8.15 -6.48
CA ASP A 115 -11.87 -8.92 -7.44
C ASP A 115 -12.39 -10.21 -6.85
N GLU A 116 -11.66 -10.81 -5.92
CA GLU A 116 -12.03 -12.05 -5.26
C GLU A 116 -12.90 -11.75 -4.04
N ALA A 117 -14.19 -12.05 -4.15
CA ALA A 117 -15.17 -11.80 -3.08
C ALA A 117 -14.76 -12.42 -1.74
N GLU A 118 -14.12 -13.59 -1.78
CA GLU A 118 -13.66 -14.32 -0.60
C GLU A 118 -12.62 -13.61 0.24
N ARG A 119 -11.95 -12.59 -0.32
CA ARG A 119 -10.97 -11.77 0.39
C ARG A 119 -11.60 -10.68 1.26
N GLY A 120 -12.84 -10.31 1.00
CA GLY A 120 -13.61 -9.35 1.80
C GLY A 120 -13.21 -7.87 1.68
N PHE A 121 -12.33 -7.50 0.73
CA PHE A 121 -11.89 -6.10 0.54
C PHE A 121 -12.92 -5.23 -0.15
N SER A 122 -13.85 -5.82 -0.89
CA SER A 122 -14.84 -5.11 -1.69
C SER A 122 -16.26 -5.54 -1.30
N PHE A 123 -17.19 -4.63 -1.34
CA PHE A 123 -18.63 -4.88 -1.19
C PHE A 123 -19.37 -4.94 -2.53
N MET A 124 -18.67 -4.82 -3.65
CA MET A 124 -19.26 -4.93 -4.99
C MET A 124 -19.69 -6.36 -5.29
N LYS A 125 -19.02 -7.33 -4.71
CA LYS A 125 -19.39 -8.74 -4.68
C LYS A 125 -19.44 -9.16 -3.22
N ASP A 126 -20.52 -9.83 -2.83
CA ASP A 126 -20.67 -10.28 -1.45
C ASP A 126 -19.70 -11.43 -1.13
N GLY A 127 -19.01 -11.32 -0.03
CA GLY A 127 -18.03 -12.30 0.46
C GLY A 127 -17.86 -12.26 1.97
N PRO A 128 -17.05 -13.17 2.54
CA PRO A 128 -16.68 -13.12 3.95
C PRO A 128 -16.06 -11.77 4.30
N LEU A 129 -16.34 -11.24 5.47
CA LEU A 129 -15.80 -9.98 5.95
C LEU A 129 -14.41 -10.21 6.57
N ASP A 130 -13.42 -10.53 5.73
CA ASP A 130 -12.03 -10.82 6.18
C ASP A 130 -11.13 -9.59 6.15
N MET A 131 -10.84 -9.01 4.98
CA MET A 131 -9.98 -7.85 4.73
C MET A 131 -8.50 -8.03 5.09
N ARG A 132 -8.02 -9.21 5.51
CA ARG A 132 -6.59 -9.43 5.76
C ARG A 132 -5.83 -9.62 4.45
N MET A 133 -4.69 -8.96 4.32
CA MET A 133 -3.73 -9.22 3.24
C MET A 133 -3.02 -10.55 3.49
N ASP A 134 -2.50 -10.74 4.70
CA ASP A 134 -2.00 -12.03 5.19
C ASP A 134 -3.11 -12.77 5.95
N THR A 135 -3.67 -13.81 5.32
CA THR A 135 -4.75 -14.61 5.93
C THR A 135 -4.27 -15.62 6.95
N THR A 136 -2.95 -15.75 7.14
CA THR A 136 -2.37 -16.74 8.07
C THR A 136 -2.28 -16.22 9.49
N GLN A 137 -2.46 -14.92 9.71
CA GLN A 137 -2.32 -14.28 11.02
C GLN A 137 -3.31 -13.13 11.24
N GLY A 138 -3.43 -12.71 12.50
CA GLY A 138 -4.28 -11.60 12.90
C GLY A 138 -5.77 -11.91 12.85
N LEU A 139 -6.59 -10.93 13.25
CA LEU A 139 -8.05 -11.03 13.25
C LEU A 139 -8.60 -10.56 11.90
N SER A 140 -9.59 -11.27 11.38
CA SER A 140 -10.41 -10.78 10.27
C SER A 140 -11.21 -9.53 10.70
N ALA A 141 -11.69 -8.76 9.71
CA ALA A 141 -12.55 -7.61 10.00
C ALA A 141 -13.81 -8.02 10.78
N ALA A 142 -14.42 -9.17 10.46
CA ALA A 142 -15.57 -9.69 11.19
C ALA A 142 -15.24 -9.99 12.65
N GLU A 143 -14.13 -10.65 12.92
CA GLU A 143 -13.68 -10.97 14.29
C GLU A 143 -13.35 -9.72 15.09
N TRP A 144 -12.66 -8.76 14.48
CA TRP A 144 -12.35 -7.49 15.10
C TRP A 144 -13.62 -6.68 15.42
N LEU A 145 -14.55 -6.56 14.48
CA LEU A 145 -15.80 -5.82 14.65
C LEU A 145 -16.74 -6.42 15.72
N LYS A 146 -16.57 -7.68 16.08
CA LYS A 146 -17.30 -8.31 17.19
C LYS A 146 -16.90 -7.79 18.57
N GLN A 147 -15.65 -7.36 18.72
CA GLN A 147 -15.08 -7.05 20.02
C GLN A 147 -14.68 -5.57 20.17
N VAL A 148 -14.67 -4.80 19.08
CA VAL A 148 -14.27 -3.39 19.08
C VAL A 148 -15.26 -2.53 19.86
N SER A 149 -14.77 -1.54 20.62
CA SER A 149 -15.60 -0.54 21.26
C SER A 149 -16.13 0.50 20.25
N VAL A 150 -17.22 1.19 20.60
CA VAL A 150 -17.73 2.31 19.78
C VAL A 150 -16.69 3.41 19.63
N ASP A 151 -15.92 3.69 20.68
CA ASP A 151 -14.94 4.78 20.66
C ASP A 151 -13.73 4.41 19.79
N ASP A 152 -13.21 3.19 19.88
CA ASP A 152 -12.10 2.71 19.05
C ASP A 152 -12.51 2.65 17.57
N LEU A 153 -13.69 2.10 17.27
CA LEU A 153 -14.18 2.07 15.89
C LEU A 153 -14.42 3.48 15.35
N THR A 154 -14.95 4.40 16.18
CA THR A 154 -15.12 5.81 15.80
C THR A 154 -13.77 6.44 15.46
N TRP A 155 -12.73 6.16 16.26
CA TRP A 155 -11.37 6.65 16.02
C TRP A 155 -10.82 6.11 14.69
N VAL A 156 -10.93 4.81 14.44
CA VAL A 156 -10.51 4.17 13.18
C VAL A 156 -11.20 4.82 11.98
N LEU A 157 -12.53 4.92 12.02
CA LEU A 157 -13.31 5.49 10.91
C LEU A 157 -12.99 6.97 10.64
N LYS A 158 -12.71 7.75 11.67
CA LYS A 158 -12.29 9.16 11.53
C LYS A 158 -10.87 9.26 10.99
N THR A 159 -9.94 8.52 11.58
CA THR A 159 -8.51 8.67 11.32
C THR A 159 -8.15 8.12 9.94
N PHE A 160 -8.64 6.94 9.59
CA PHE A 160 -8.27 6.25 8.36
C PHE A 160 -9.27 6.38 7.21
N GLY A 161 -10.52 6.71 7.52
CA GLY A 161 -11.57 6.91 6.53
C GLY A 161 -11.88 8.36 6.24
N GLU A 162 -11.43 9.30 7.09
CA GLU A 162 -11.90 10.69 7.09
C GLU A 162 -13.44 10.73 7.07
N GLU A 163 -14.08 9.79 7.82
CA GLU A 163 -15.51 9.54 7.77
C GLU A 163 -16.26 10.55 8.65
N ARG A 164 -17.13 11.34 8.01
CA ARG A 164 -17.87 12.40 8.70
C ARG A 164 -18.87 11.86 9.73
N PHE A 165 -19.47 10.70 9.45
CA PHE A 165 -20.50 10.07 10.28
C PHE A 165 -19.94 8.92 11.13
N ALA A 166 -18.62 8.92 11.40
CA ALA A 166 -17.89 7.85 12.06
C ALA A 166 -18.57 7.34 13.33
N LYS A 167 -18.95 8.22 14.26
CA LYS A 167 -19.60 7.84 15.53
C LYS A 167 -20.93 7.11 15.29
N ARG A 168 -21.74 7.62 14.39
CA ARG A 168 -23.04 7.03 14.07
C ARG A 168 -22.91 5.65 13.43
N ILE A 169 -21.94 5.49 12.52
CA ILE A 169 -21.63 4.22 11.88
C ILE A 169 -21.08 3.23 12.92
N ALA A 170 -20.12 3.66 13.75
CA ALA A 170 -19.54 2.83 14.81
C ALA A 170 -20.60 2.33 15.79
N THR A 171 -21.49 3.22 16.25
CA THR A 171 -22.61 2.85 17.12
C THR A 171 -23.51 1.80 16.47
N ALA A 172 -23.90 2.00 15.21
CA ALA A 172 -24.76 1.04 14.51
C ALA A 172 -24.11 -0.35 14.38
N ILE A 173 -22.81 -0.41 14.05
CA ILE A 173 -22.06 -1.67 13.92
C ILE A 173 -21.97 -2.40 15.26
N VAL A 174 -21.57 -1.69 16.32
CA VAL A 174 -21.41 -2.30 17.64
C VAL A 174 -22.75 -2.74 18.24
N GLU A 175 -23.81 -1.93 18.09
CA GLU A 175 -25.16 -2.29 18.53
C GLU A 175 -25.71 -3.52 17.78
N PHE A 176 -25.49 -3.60 16.47
CA PHE A 176 -25.87 -4.77 15.68
C PHE A 176 -25.22 -6.06 16.23
N ASN A 177 -23.88 -6.06 16.38
CA ASN A 177 -23.16 -7.23 16.87
C ASN A 177 -23.53 -7.57 18.33
N THR A 178 -23.68 -6.57 19.19
CA THR A 178 -24.09 -6.76 20.59
C THR A 178 -25.49 -7.39 20.68
N SER A 179 -26.43 -6.90 19.86
CA SER A 179 -27.79 -7.44 19.79
C SER A 179 -27.80 -8.85 19.22
N ALA A 180 -26.98 -9.13 18.21
CA ALA A 180 -26.84 -10.46 17.62
C ALA A 180 -26.35 -11.49 18.68
N VAL A 181 -25.30 -11.15 19.43
CA VAL A 181 -24.79 -12.01 20.52
C VAL A 181 -25.86 -12.25 21.59
N LYS A 182 -26.56 -11.19 22.01
CA LYS A 182 -27.61 -11.30 23.04
C LYS A 182 -28.79 -12.19 22.61
N ASN A 183 -29.15 -12.13 21.33
CA ASN A 183 -30.28 -12.86 20.79
C ASN A 183 -29.90 -14.25 20.21
N GLY A 184 -28.62 -14.61 20.23
CA GLY A 184 -28.14 -15.85 19.65
C GLY A 184 -28.25 -15.89 18.11
N THR A 185 -28.22 -14.71 17.45
CA THR A 185 -28.23 -14.58 16.00
C THR A 185 -26.83 -14.33 15.45
N GLU A 186 -26.66 -14.36 14.14
CA GLU A 186 -25.37 -14.19 13.50
C GLU A 186 -24.90 -12.72 13.56
N CYS A 187 -23.65 -12.50 13.96
CA CYS A 187 -22.98 -11.20 13.89
C CYS A 187 -22.63 -10.86 12.42
N LEU A 188 -22.15 -9.64 12.19
CA LEU A 188 -21.64 -9.23 10.89
C LEU A 188 -20.52 -10.17 10.44
N SER A 189 -20.76 -10.85 9.33
CA SER A 189 -19.83 -11.83 8.75
C SER A 189 -19.61 -11.64 7.23
N ARG A 190 -20.44 -10.78 6.60
CA ARG A 190 -20.43 -10.59 5.15
C ARG A 190 -20.23 -9.11 4.78
N THR A 191 -19.57 -8.89 3.64
CA THR A 191 -19.30 -7.53 3.13
C THR A 191 -20.57 -6.76 2.77
N SER A 192 -21.59 -7.42 2.22
CA SER A 192 -22.88 -6.81 1.92
C SER A 192 -23.61 -6.34 3.16
N GLN A 193 -23.63 -7.15 4.23
CA GLN A 193 -24.27 -6.80 5.50
C GLN A 193 -23.64 -5.53 6.09
N LEU A 194 -22.31 -5.44 6.12
CA LEU A 194 -21.61 -4.26 6.61
C LEU A 194 -21.90 -3.03 5.74
N ALA A 195 -21.88 -3.18 4.41
CA ALA A 195 -22.15 -2.08 3.49
C ALA A 195 -23.56 -1.53 3.62
N GLU A 196 -24.56 -2.41 3.76
CA GLU A 196 -25.97 -2.03 3.98
C GLU A 196 -26.17 -1.31 5.31
N LEU A 197 -25.58 -1.83 6.40
CA LEU A 197 -25.67 -1.21 7.72
C LEU A 197 -25.06 0.19 7.72
N ILE A 198 -23.91 0.37 7.08
CA ILE A 198 -23.29 1.69 6.92
C ILE A 198 -24.20 2.62 6.10
N ALA A 199 -24.76 2.13 4.99
CA ALA A 199 -25.62 2.93 4.12
C ALA A 199 -26.91 3.38 4.83
N GLN A 200 -27.43 2.59 5.76
CA GLN A 200 -28.56 2.95 6.62
C GLN A 200 -28.18 3.96 7.71
N ALA A 201 -26.97 3.85 8.24
CA ALA A 201 -26.48 4.77 9.27
C ALA A 201 -26.14 6.17 8.72
N VAL A 202 -25.79 6.31 7.44
CA VAL A 202 -25.39 7.59 6.82
C VAL A 202 -26.64 8.38 6.36
N PRO A 203 -26.87 9.62 6.88
CA PRO A 203 -28.09 10.38 6.57
C PRO A 203 -28.08 10.99 5.16
N PHE A 204 -26.91 11.22 4.57
CA PHE A 204 -26.75 11.83 3.25
C PHE A 204 -25.88 10.97 2.35
N LYS A 205 -26.41 10.59 1.19
CA LYS A 205 -25.65 9.81 0.18
C LYS A 205 -24.85 10.78 -0.70
N ASP A 206 -23.56 10.49 -0.85
CA ASP A 206 -22.73 11.14 -1.87
C ASP A 206 -23.24 10.72 -3.27
N LYS A 207 -23.26 11.66 -4.22
CA LYS A 207 -23.71 11.36 -5.60
C LYS A 207 -22.71 10.48 -6.37
N HIS A 208 -21.44 10.46 -5.95
CA HIS A 208 -20.33 9.84 -6.71
C HIS A 208 -19.68 8.66 -6.00
N LYS A 209 -19.91 8.47 -4.69
CA LYS A 209 -19.27 7.40 -3.91
C LYS A 209 -20.30 6.67 -3.04
N HIS A 210 -20.18 5.35 -3.01
CA HIS A 210 -21.01 4.57 -2.10
C HIS A 210 -20.69 4.93 -0.63
N PRO A 211 -21.68 5.05 0.25
CA PRO A 211 -21.48 5.45 1.66
C PRO A 211 -20.47 4.60 2.41
N ALA A 212 -20.38 3.28 2.09
CA ALA A 212 -19.47 2.37 2.75
C ALA A 212 -18.00 2.52 2.33
N THR A 213 -17.68 3.22 1.24
CA THR A 213 -16.31 3.25 0.66
C THR A 213 -15.27 3.70 1.68
N ARG A 214 -15.52 4.78 2.41
CA ARG A 214 -14.58 5.33 3.41
C ARG A 214 -14.42 4.40 4.62
N SER A 215 -15.51 3.81 5.06
CA SER A 215 -15.49 2.88 6.21
C SER A 215 -14.77 1.58 5.86
N PHE A 216 -14.96 1.02 4.66
CA PHE A 216 -14.21 -0.13 4.18
C PHE A 216 -12.72 0.18 4.10
N GLN A 217 -12.34 1.32 3.53
CA GLN A 217 -10.95 1.78 3.51
C GLN A 217 -10.37 1.89 4.92
N ALA A 218 -11.10 2.50 5.86
CA ALA A 218 -10.62 2.67 7.23
C ALA A 218 -10.38 1.35 7.96
N ILE A 219 -11.33 0.42 7.86
CA ILE A 219 -11.24 -0.90 8.48
C ILE A 219 -10.08 -1.67 7.85
N ARG A 220 -9.94 -1.66 6.53
CA ARG A 220 -8.84 -2.30 5.81
C ARG A 220 -7.47 -1.78 6.28
N ILE A 221 -7.30 -0.47 6.31
CA ILE A 221 -6.04 0.17 6.75
C ILE A 221 -5.69 -0.27 8.18
N TYR A 222 -6.69 -0.31 9.06
CA TYR A 222 -6.49 -0.73 10.45
C TYR A 222 -6.13 -2.21 10.58
N ILE A 223 -6.92 -3.10 9.94
CA ILE A 223 -6.70 -4.56 10.00
C ILE A 223 -5.30 -4.94 9.51
N ASN A 224 -4.80 -4.23 8.50
CA ASN A 224 -3.50 -4.51 7.89
C ASN A 224 -2.36 -3.61 8.41
N ALA A 225 -2.62 -2.72 9.36
CA ALA A 225 -1.64 -1.75 9.88
C ALA A 225 -0.92 -0.96 8.77
N GLU A 226 -1.61 -0.63 7.66
CA GLU A 226 -0.98 -0.15 6.42
C GLU A 226 -0.14 1.12 6.62
N LEU A 227 -0.62 2.06 7.45
CA LEU A 227 0.11 3.31 7.69
C LEU A 227 1.26 3.14 8.68
N ASP A 228 1.12 2.27 9.68
CA ASP A 228 2.21 1.98 10.64
C ASP A 228 3.36 1.26 9.92
N GLU A 229 3.05 0.34 9.02
CA GLU A 229 4.00 -0.33 8.15
C GLU A 229 4.72 0.66 7.23
N LEU A 230 3.96 1.59 6.62
CA LEU A 230 4.54 2.64 5.78
C LEU A 230 5.46 3.57 6.57
N GLU A 231 5.07 4.00 7.76
CA GLU A 231 5.90 4.81 8.62
C GLU A 231 7.21 4.11 8.99
N SER A 232 7.12 2.83 9.34
CA SER A 232 8.27 1.99 9.69
C SER A 232 9.28 1.91 8.54
N VAL A 233 8.83 1.54 7.33
CA VAL A 233 9.73 1.41 6.18
C VAL A 233 10.32 2.76 5.76
N LEU A 234 9.56 3.84 5.80
CA LEU A 234 10.08 5.17 5.47
C LEU A 234 11.20 5.60 6.43
N ASN A 235 11.04 5.33 7.73
CA ASN A 235 12.04 5.69 8.74
C ASN A 235 13.36 4.93 8.54
N SER A 236 13.33 3.73 8.03
CA SER A 236 14.49 2.87 7.81
C SER A 236 15.06 2.91 6.39
N ALA A 237 14.28 3.37 5.41
CA ALA A 237 14.65 3.30 3.99
C ALA A 237 16.01 3.97 3.68
N LEU A 238 16.31 5.08 4.36
CA LEU A 238 17.57 5.81 4.14
C LEU A 238 18.81 5.00 4.53
N ASP A 239 18.70 4.18 5.56
CA ASP A 239 19.82 3.34 6.01
C ASP A 239 20.07 2.17 5.06
N MET A 240 19.02 1.72 4.37
CA MET A 240 19.09 0.61 3.41
C MET A 240 19.66 1.03 2.05
N LEU A 241 19.33 2.26 1.60
CA LEU A 241 19.76 2.76 0.30
C LEU A 241 21.28 3.00 0.24
N ALA A 242 21.88 2.68 -0.89
CA ALA A 242 23.21 3.17 -1.26
C ALA A 242 23.19 4.69 -1.54
N PRO A 243 24.32 5.39 -1.52
CA PRO A 243 24.39 6.73 -2.10
C PRO A 243 23.83 6.75 -3.53
N GLU A 244 23.01 7.76 -3.86
CA GLU A 244 22.31 7.87 -5.14
C GLU A 244 21.21 6.79 -5.36
N GLY A 245 20.97 5.94 -4.37
CA GLY A 245 19.86 4.99 -4.38
C GLY A 245 18.51 5.70 -4.33
N ARG A 246 17.47 5.13 -4.96
CA ARG A 246 16.19 5.78 -5.16
C ARG A 246 15.04 5.10 -4.45
N LEU A 247 14.11 5.94 -3.95
CA LEU A 247 12.78 5.53 -3.52
C LEU A 247 11.77 5.88 -4.62
N SER A 248 10.98 4.89 -5.04
CA SER A 248 9.88 5.04 -5.99
C SER A 248 8.61 4.51 -5.32
N ILE A 249 7.68 5.40 -4.94
CA ILE A 249 6.52 5.05 -4.11
C ILE A 249 5.24 5.51 -4.78
N ILE A 250 4.32 4.56 -5.03
CA ILE A 250 2.97 4.79 -5.53
C ILE A 250 2.00 4.74 -4.34
N SER A 251 1.19 5.78 -4.19
CA SER A 251 0.14 5.88 -3.17
C SER A 251 -1.23 5.94 -3.83
N PHE A 252 -2.28 5.36 -3.22
CA PHE A 252 -3.64 5.34 -3.78
C PHE A 252 -4.65 6.18 -2.99
N HIS A 253 -4.30 6.63 -1.81
CA HIS A 253 -5.15 7.53 -1.04
C HIS A 253 -4.37 8.65 -0.34
N SER A 254 -5.10 9.68 0.08
CA SER A 254 -4.56 10.92 0.63
C SER A 254 -3.66 10.74 1.86
N LEU A 255 -3.92 9.74 2.69
CA LEU A 255 -3.14 9.51 3.92
C LEU A 255 -1.74 8.99 3.58
N GLU A 256 -1.64 8.00 2.68
CA GLU A 256 -0.36 7.49 2.18
C GLU A 256 0.44 8.62 1.50
N ASP A 257 -0.17 9.30 0.53
CA ASP A 257 0.50 10.36 -0.22
C ASP A 257 0.99 11.48 0.70
N ARG A 258 0.21 11.84 1.71
CA ARG A 258 0.58 12.85 2.70
C ARG A 258 1.79 12.42 3.51
N MET A 259 1.84 11.16 3.96
CA MET A 259 2.94 10.59 4.73
C MET A 259 4.23 10.55 3.89
N VAL A 260 4.20 9.99 2.70
CA VAL A 260 5.34 9.92 1.76
C VAL A 260 5.84 11.33 1.43
N LYS A 261 4.96 12.25 1.07
CA LYS A 261 5.28 13.65 0.76
C LYS A 261 5.93 14.35 1.95
N HIS A 262 5.39 14.15 3.16
CA HIS A 262 5.94 14.77 4.37
C HIS A 262 7.33 14.23 4.66
N PHE A 263 7.52 12.92 4.62
CA PHE A 263 8.80 12.25 4.79
C PHE A 263 9.84 12.79 3.79
N MET A 264 9.57 12.72 2.49
CA MET A 264 10.50 13.18 1.45
C MET A 264 10.86 14.66 1.59
N ARG A 265 9.89 15.51 1.94
CA ARG A 265 10.13 16.93 2.20
C ARG A 265 10.99 17.18 3.44
N LYS A 266 10.73 16.48 4.52
CA LYS A 266 11.52 16.58 5.76
C LYS A 266 12.97 16.21 5.49
N GLN A 267 13.21 15.09 4.82
CA GLN A 267 14.56 14.61 4.54
C GLN A 267 15.27 15.43 3.44
N SER A 268 14.54 16.13 2.58
CA SER A 268 15.12 16.97 1.52
C SER A 268 15.45 18.40 1.99
N LYS A 269 14.83 18.88 3.07
CA LYS A 269 15.14 20.21 3.61
C LYS A 269 16.40 20.23 4.45
N GLY A 270 16.74 19.11 5.08
CA GLY A 270 17.75 19.05 6.13
C GLY A 270 17.28 19.71 7.43
N GLU A 271 18.23 20.01 8.29
CA GLU A 271 17.96 20.65 9.58
C GLU A 271 17.51 22.10 9.43
N ASP A 272 16.52 22.51 10.21
CA ASP A 272 16.08 23.89 10.25
C ASP A 272 17.17 24.75 10.94
N ILE A 273 17.68 25.72 10.20
CA ILE A 273 18.66 26.66 10.75
C ILE A 273 17.91 27.73 11.57
N PRO A 274 18.31 27.96 12.82
CA PRO A 274 17.75 29.03 13.64
C PRO A 274 17.77 30.36 12.90
N ARG A 275 16.65 31.07 12.86
CA ARG A 275 16.59 32.40 12.24
C ARG A 275 17.50 33.36 12.97
N GLY A 276 18.34 34.09 12.24
CA GLY A 276 19.21 35.14 12.79
C GLY A 276 20.67 34.75 12.99
N LEU A 277 21.08 33.53 12.63
CA LEU A 277 22.51 33.21 12.54
C LEU A 277 23.10 33.84 11.28
N PRO A 278 24.20 34.61 11.38
CA PRO A 278 24.85 35.25 10.23
C PRO A 278 25.77 34.26 9.49
N LEU A 279 25.17 33.14 9.08
CA LEU A 279 25.87 32.11 8.30
C LEU A 279 25.68 32.41 6.80
N ARG A 280 26.76 32.29 6.04
CA ARG A 280 26.68 32.31 4.57
C ARG A 280 26.09 30.98 4.06
N GLU A 281 25.48 31.00 2.88
CA GLU A 281 24.83 29.84 2.29
C GLU A 281 25.78 28.63 2.12
N ASP A 282 27.08 28.89 1.87
CA ASP A 282 28.14 27.90 1.77
C ASP A 282 28.56 27.27 3.12
N GLN A 283 28.26 27.97 4.25
CA GLN A 283 28.52 27.49 5.61
C GLN A 283 27.35 26.69 6.18
N ILE A 284 26.22 26.66 5.48
CA ILE A 284 25.03 25.96 5.90
C ILE A 284 25.12 24.50 5.42
N GLN A 285 25.70 23.63 6.24
CA GLN A 285 25.57 22.19 6.05
C GLN A 285 24.14 21.80 6.38
N ARG A 286 23.31 21.79 5.34
CA ARG A 286 21.93 21.33 5.43
C ARG A 286 21.93 19.82 5.45
N ASN A 287 22.25 19.07 6.39
CA ASN A 287 22.24 17.59 6.46
C ASN A 287 21.07 16.94 5.65
N GLN A 288 20.99 17.33 4.38
CA GLN A 288 20.00 16.79 3.43
C GLN A 288 20.31 15.33 3.17
N LYS A 289 19.34 14.48 3.45
CA LYS A 289 19.46 13.04 3.23
C LYS A 289 18.83 12.59 1.91
N LEU A 290 17.84 13.33 1.42
CA LEU A 290 17.15 13.06 0.16
C LEU A 290 17.14 14.27 -0.76
N LYS A 291 17.10 13.99 -2.07
CA LYS A 291 16.76 14.92 -3.14
C LYS A 291 15.46 14.44 -3.80
N ILE A 292 14.43 15.30 -3.83
CA ILE A 292 13.17 15.00 -4.52
C ILE A 292 13.43 15.02 -6.02
N ILE A 293 13.03 13.98 -6.73
CA ILE A 293 13.17 13.85 -8.19
C ILE A 293 11.86 14.21 -8.87
N GLY A 294 11.86 15.33 -9.58
CA GLY A 294 10.69 15.80 -10.33
C GLY A 294 9.50 16.22 -9.46
N LYS A 295 8.33 16.20 -10.08
CA LYS A 295 7.02 16.42 -9.42
C LYS A 295 6.34 15.08 -9.20
N ALA A 296 5.29 15.07 -8.39
CA ALA A 296 4.40 13.91 -8.32
C ALA A 296 3.83 13.56 -9.70
N ILE A 297 3.87 12.28 -10.06
CA ILE A 297 3.37 11.76 -11.33
C ILE A 297 2.01 11.11 -11.08
N GLN A 298 1.06 11.38 -11.95
CA GLN A 298 -0.27 10.77 -11.95
C GLN A 298 -0.45 9.94 -13.21
N PRO A 299 -1.32 8.93 -13.21
CA PRO A 299 -1.62 8.14 -14.38
C PRO A 299 -2.16 9.00 -15.52
N SER A 300 -1.83 8.63 -16.74
CA SER A 300 -2.36 9.27 -17.95
C SER A 300 -3.87 8.97 -18.11
N GLU A 301 -4.58 9.81 -18.89
CA GLU A 301 -5.98 9.54 -19.20
C GLU A 301 -6.17 8.19 -19.93
N ALA A 302 -5.20 7.79 -20.74
CA ALA A 302 -5.21 6.49 -21.41
C ALA A 302 -5.11 5.34 -20.40
N GLU A 303 -4.22 5.46 -19.41
CA GLU A 303 -4.10 4.46 -18.33
C GLU A 303 -5.36 4.41 -17.47
N ILE A 304 -5.94 5.56 -17.10
CA ILE A 304 -7.18 5.62 -16.31
C ILE A 304 -8.34 4.98 -17.10
N SER A 305 -8.38 5.16 -18.40
CA SER A 305 -9.41 4.56 -19.26
C SER A 305 -9.27 3.04 -19.35
N ALA A 306 -8.03 2.53 -19.41
CA ALA A 306 -7.72 1.10 -19.44
C ALA A 306 -7.86 0.46 -18.05
N ASN A 307 -7.45 1.17 -17.00
CA ASN A 307 -7.51 0.74 -15.60
C ASN A 307 -8.08 1.84 -14.70
N PRO A 308 -9.40 1.93 -14.49
CA PRO A 308 -10.02 2.96 -13.66
C PRO A 308 -9.51 2.99 -12.20
N ARG A 309 -8.91 1.90 -11.72
CA ARG A 309 -8.32 1.82 -10.37
C ARG A 309 -7.07 2.67 -10.22
N SER A 310 -6.38 2.95 -11.32
CA SER A 310 -5.19 3.83 -11.32
C SER A 310 -5.53 5.30 -11.02
N ARG A 311 -6.77 5.73 -11.20
CA ARG A 311 -7.20 7.15 -11.10
C ARG A 311 -6.67 7.91 -9.88
N SER A 312 -6.55 7.25 -8.75
CA SER A 312 -6.11 7.88 -7.50
C SER A 312 -4.62 7.73 -7.22
N ALA A 313 -3.90 7.03 -8.11
CA ALA A 313 -2.48 6.76 -7.92
C ALA A 313 -1.64 8.04 -8.03
N VAL A 314 -0.67 8.16 -7.15
CA VAL A 314 0.31 9.25 -7.13
C VAL A 314 1.69 8.67 -6.90
N LEU A 315 2.57 8.76 -7.88
CA LEU A 315 3.95 8.33 -7.77
C LEU A 315 4.84 9.48 -7.28
N ARG A 316 5.67 9.22 -6.29
CA ARG A 316 6.73 10.11 -5.80
C ARG A 316 8.07 9.42 -5.84
N ILE A 317 9.10 10.18 -6.25
CA ILE A 317 10.46 9.69 -6.41
C ILE A 317 11.40 10.58 -5.61
N ALA A 318 12.32 9.96 -4.89
CA ALA A 318 13.41 10.67 -4.20
C ALA A 318 14.71 9.85 -4.30
N GLU A 319 15.84 10.54 -4.24
CA GLU A 319 17.18 9.98 -4.36
C GLU A 319 17.96 10.26 -3.07
N ARG A 320 18.67 9.27 -2.53
CA ARG A 320 19.57 9.46 -1.38
C ARG A 320 20.76 10.35 -1.80
N VAL A 321 20.98 11.39 -1.04
CA VAL A 321 22.19 12.23 -1.18
C VAL A 321 23.39 11.48 -0.58
N LYS A 322 24.57 11.78 -1.10
CA LYS A 322 25.85 11.19 -0.63
C LYS A 322 26.11 11.42 0.84
#